data_4192864fac29f4d41263e3526f44b0f6
#
_entry.id   4192864fac29f4d41263e3526f44b0f6
#
_cell.length_a   1.000
_cell.length_b   1.000
_cell.length_c   1.000
_cell.angle_alpha   90.00
_cell.angle_beta   90.00
_cell.angle_gamma   90.00
#
_symmetry.space_group_name_H-M   'P 1'
#
loop_
_entity.id
_entity.type
_entity.pdbx_description
1 polymer ?
#
loop_
_entity_poly.entity_id
_entity_poly.type
_entity_poly.pdbx_seq_one_letter_code
_entity_poly.pdbx_strand_id
1 'polypeptide(L)' 'AVMDEFSTERSETEENIRAILERKYPMAREDEKVRRRAVAALQRYGYGFDEIFSVLNSEE' A
#
# COMPACT_ATOMS: atom_id res chain seq x y z
N ALA A 1 13.64 -8.06 -20.32
CA ALA A 1 13.12 -6.72 -20.49
C ALA A 1 11.62 -6.68 -20.36
N VAL A 2 10.94 -7.61 -20.97
CA VAL A 2 9.49 -7.63 -20.87
C VAL A 2 9.05 -7.85 -19.44
N MET A 3 9.78 -8.67 -18.74
CA MET A 3 9.42 -8.94 -17.37
C MET A 3 9.56 -7.72 -16.50
N ASP A 4 10.45 -6.84 -16.88
CA ASP A 4 10.63 -5.65 -16.08
C ASP A 4 9.39 -4.79 -16.06
N GLU A 5 8.62 -4.80 -17.13
CA GLU A 5 7.43 -3.99 -17.18
C GLU A 5 6.44 -4.39 -16.10
N PHE A 6 6.25 -5.69 -15.94
CA PHE A 6 5.33 -6.13 -14.91
C PHE A 6 5.84 -5.76 -13.54
N SER A 7 7.11 -5.97 -13.32
CA SER A 7 7.67 -5.65 -12.03
C SER A 7 7.57 -4.16 -11.73
N THR A 8 7.75 -3.36 -12.76
CA THR A 8 7.70 -1.92 -12.59
C THR A 8 6.31 -1.48 -12.16
N GLU A 9 5.29 -2.03 -12.79
CA GLU A 9 3.93 -1.66 -12.43
C GLU A 9 3.64 -1.99 -10.99
N ARG A 10 4.01 -3.17 -10.56
CA ARG A 10 3.77 -3.55 -9.19
C ARG A 10 4.53 -2.67 -8.24
N SER A 11 5.77 -2.39 -8.57
CA SER A 11 6.59 -1.55 -7.71
C SER A 11 5.98 -0.17 -7.57
N GLU A 12 5.49 0.38 -8.66
CA GLU A 12 4.90 1.70 -8.59
C GLU A 12 3.67 1.71 -7.71
N THR A 13 2.83 0.69 -7.84
CA THR A 13 1.64 0.61 -7.03
C THR A 13 2.00 0.54 -5.56
N GLU A 14 2.95 -0.31 -5.24
CA GLU A 14 3.36 -0.46 -3.84
C GLU A 14 3.98 0.81 -3.31
N GLU A 15 4.77 1.48 -4.13
CA GLU A 15 5.37 2.73 -3.69
C GLU A 15 4.31 3.78 -3.45
N ASN A 16 3.31 3.84 -4.31
CA ASN A 16 2.24 4.79 -4.13
C ASN A 16 1.48 4.53 -2.84
N ILE A 17 1.18 3.28 -2.58
CA ILE A 17 0.48 2.92 -1.37
C ILE A 17 1.31 3.30 -0.15
N ARG A 18 2.60 2.99 -0.22
CA ARG A 18 3.49 3.30 0.90
C ARG A 18 3.58 4.80 1.13
N ALA A 19 3.66 5.56 0.05
CA ALA A 19 3.74 7.01 0.18
C ALA A 19 2.47 7.57 0.84
N ILE A 20 1.32 7.07 0.44
CA ILE A 20 0.07 7.52 1.03
C ILE A 20 0.03 7.16 2.51
N LEU A 21 0.46 5.95 2.83
CA LEU A 21 0.45 5.52 4.22
C LEU A 21 1.35 6.40 5.06
N GLU A 22 2.53 6.70 4.55
CA GLU A 22 3.46 7.49 5.33
C GLU A 22 3.02 8.92 5.46
N ARG A 23 2.33 9.43 4.45
CA ARG A 23 1.90 10.80 4.54
C ARG A 23 0.64 10.99 5.34
N LYS A 24 -0.36 10.19 5.11
CA LYS A 24 -1.65 10.37 5.76
C LYS A 24 -1.87 9.47 6.95
N TYR A 25 -1.28 8.31 6.92
CA TYR A 25 -1.53 7.34 7.99
C TYR A 25 -0.21 6.77 8.50
N PRO A 26 0.65 7.62 9.05
CA PRO A 26 1.96 7.14 9.48
C PRO A 26 1.90 6.11 10.60
N MET A 27 0.80 6.08 11.33
CA MET A 27 0.67 5.12 12.42
C MET A 27 -0.11 3.89 12.03
N ALA A 28 -0.35 3.70 10.75
CA ALA A 28 -1.16 2.57 10.30
C ALA A 28 -0.56 1.24 10.73
N ARG A 29 0.75 1.17 10.88
CA ARG A 29 1.37 -0.08 11.27
C ARG A 29 1.26 -0.35 12.73
N GLU A 30 1.22 0.69 13.52
CA GLU A 30 1.19 0.53 14.96
C GLU A 30 -0.21 0.57 15.51
N ASP A 31 -1.09 1.31 14.89
CA ASP A 31 -2.45 1.47 15.36
C ASP A 31 -3.41 0.73 14.44
N GLU A 32 -4.10 -0.23 14.99
CA GLU A 32 -5.00 -1.03 14.21
C GLU A 32 -6.16 -0.22 13.64
N LYS A 33 -6.62 0.74 14.39
CA LYS A 33 -7.72 1.57 13.92
C LYS A 33 -7.28 2.40 12.72
N VAL A 34 -6.09 2.95 12.80
CA VAL A 34 -5.57 3.75 11.70
C VAL A 34 -5.36 2.85 10.49
N ARG A 35 -4.90 1.63 10.72
CA ARG A 35 -4.68 0.71 9.62
C ARG A 35 -5.98 0.42 8.88
N ARG A 36 -7.05 0.22 9.61
CA ARG A 36 -8.34 -0.05 8.98
C ARG A 36 -8.77 1.13 8.13
N ARG A 37 -8.58 2.33 8.64
CA ARG A 37 -8.94 3.52 7.88
C ARG A 37 -8.09 3.63 6.64
N ALA A 38 -6.81 3.33 6.77
CA ALA A 38 -5.90 3.42 5.63
C ALA A 38 -6.30 2.43 4.56
N VAL A 39 -6.64 1.21 4.95
CA VAL A 39 -7.04 0.20 3.99
C VAL A 39 -8.30 0.66 3.25
N ALA A 40 -9.27 1.17 3.98
CA ALA A 40 -10.50 1.63 3.35
C ALA A 40 -10.22 2.77 2.38
N ALA A 41 -9.38 3.70 2.78
CA ALA A 41 -9.06 4.83 1.91
C ALA A 41 -8.36 4.37 0.64
N LEU A 42 -7.42 3.43 0.79
CA LEU A 42 -6.69 2.94 -0.36
C LEU A 42 -7.59 2.18 -1.31
N GLN A 43 -8.58 1.48 -0.77
CA GLN A 43 -9.52 0.79 -1.62
C GLN A 43 -10.33 1.79 -2.43
N ARG A 44 -10.64 2.91 -1.85
CA ARG A 44 -11.37 3.95 -2.58
C ARG A 44 -10.54 4.51 -3.71
N TYR A 45 -9.23 4.53 -3.53
CA TYR A 45 -8.35 4.98 -4.59
C TYR A 45 -8.26 3.96 -5.71
N GLY A 46 -8.75 2.74 -5.49
CA GLY A 46 -8.72 1.73 -6.53
C GLY A 46 -7.69 0.63 -6.31
N TYR A 47 -7.01 0.63 -5.20
CA TYR A 47 -6.03 -0.41 -4.92
C TYR A 47 -6.72 -1.63 -4.35
N GLY A 48 -6.19 -2.80 -4.65
CA GLY A 48 -6.77 -4.03 -4.15
C GLY A 48 -6.26 -4.40 -2.78
N PHE A 49 -7.02 -5.26 -2.09
CA PHE A 49 -6.61 -5.72 -0.78
C PHE A 49 -5.23 -6.36 -0.82
N ASP A 50 -4.98 -7.20 -1.82
CA ASP A 50 -3.70 -7.89 -1.89
C ASP A 50 -2.56 -6.92 -1.94
N GLU A 51 -2.71 -5.86 -2.71
CA GLU A 51 -1.65 -4.89 -2.85
C GLU A 51 -1.45 -4.11 -1.57
N ILE A 52 -2.55 -3.73 -0.95
CA ILE A 52 -2.47 -2.95 0.27
C ILE A 52 -1.81 -3.75 1.37
N PHE A 53 -2.25 -4.97 1.58
CA PHE A 53 -1.69 -5.78 2.64
C PHE A 53 -0.28 -6.22 2.33
N SER A 54 0.05 -6.33 1.06
CA SER A 54 1.41 -6.67 0.69
C SER A 54 2.36 -5.60 1.20
N VAL A 55 1.96 -4.33 1.04
CA VAL A 55 2.79 -3.24 1.52
C VAL A 55 2.82 -3.23 3.04
N LEU A 56 1.68 -3.40 3.67
CA LEU A 56 1.61 -3.35 5.12
C LEU A 56 2.40 -4.48 5.77
N ASN A 57 2.35 -5.66 5.13
CA ASN A 57 3.05 -6.79 5.71
C ASN A 57 4.52 -6.86 5.38
N SER A 58 4.92 -6.28 4.28
CA SER A 58 6.34 -6.38 3.90
C SER A 58 7.19 -5.46 4.70
N GLU A 59 6.62 -4.81 5.67
CA GLU A 59 7.37 -3.95 6.39
C GLU A 59 8.04 -4.54 7.46
N GLU A 60 8.60 -5.30 7.59
CA GLU A 60 9.17 -5.91 8.64
C GLU A 60 10.44 -5.73 8.67
#